data_c136e68ebf8dc1d52e8c3b55345c7ede
#
_entry.id   c136e68ebf8dc1d52e8c3b55345c7ede
#
_cell.length_a   1.000
_cell.length_b   1.000
_cell.length_c   1.000
_cell.angle_alpha   90.00
_cell.angle_beta   90.00
_cell.angle_gamma   90.00
#
_symmetry.space_group_name_H-M   'P 1'
#
loop_
_entity.id
_entity.type
_entity.pdbx_description
1 polymer ?
#
loop_
_entity_poly.entity_id
_entity_poly.type
_entity_poly.pdbx_seq_one_letter_code
_entity_poly.pdbx_strand_id
1 'polypeptide(L)'
;MVGLSQGPLAGWATGISVVVQAVARRRRMPLAPMVTDHDHIAWRENADMTSMSAGSSTPYIPASSPRTADVVLYLDGVVHHEAVLWHPRRGIYMSPYQASEHSLFEWLPLLQEELAPYPQVAIVLSSTWCIRPGYAKTLQLLPKELRARFIGGTFHKRVHGADPWLLATFRDTSRGQQILEDVTRRKPRQWLALDDDIEDWPPAIMDRLVACDGKTGLSDPQTLMALRDMLQKCDAALVGNH
;
A
#
# COMPACT_ATOMS: atom_id res chain seq x y z
N MET A 1 -28.68 -55.44 -15.95
CA MET A 1 -29.63 -55.17 -14.85
C MET A 1 -28.83 -54.60 -13.71
N VAL A 2 -28.89 -53.30 -13.58
CA VAL A 2 -29.61 -52.47 -12.63
C VAL A 2 -28.96 -52.42 -11.26
N GLY A 3 -28.62 -51.22 -10.90
CA GLY A 3 -28.56 -50.79 -9.53
C GLY A 3 -27.78 -49.52 -9.31
N LEU A 4 -28.34 -48.36 -9.73
CA LEU A 4 -27.90 -47.05 -9.30
C LEU A 4 -28.41 -46.81 -7.86
N SER A 5 -27.54 -46.47 -6.94
CA SER A 5 -27.92 -45.94 -5.62
C SER A 5 -27.32 -44.53 -5.48
N GLN A 6 -28.18 -43.55 -5.55
CA GLN A 6 -27.91 -42.16 -5.16
C GLN A 6 -28.05 -42.04 -3.65
N GLY A 7 -27.08 -41.48 -2.98
CA GLY A 7 -27.12 -41.00 -1.60
C GLY A 7 -26.89 -39.48 -1.53
N PRO A 8 -27.43 -38.77 -0.53
CA PRO A 8 -27.80 -37.37 -0.63
C PRO A 8 -26.68 -36.37 -0.41
N LEU A 9 -26.73 -35.29 -1.17
CA LEU A 9 -26.01 -34.04 -0.99
C LEU A 9 -26.47 -33.39 0.33
N ALA A 10 -25.59 -33.32 1.31
CA ALA A 10 -25.75 -32.43 2.45
C ALA A 10 -24.91 -31.18 2.23
N GLY A 11 -25.61 -30.06 2.19
CA GLY A 11 -25.06 -28.73 1.94
C GLY A 11 -24.10 -28.27 3.02
N TRP A 12 -23.10 -27.51 2.57
CA TRP A 12 -22.34 -26.62 3.42
C TRP A 12 -22.44 -25.22 2.87
N ALA A 13 -23.21 -24.43 3.60
CA ALA A 13 -23.47 -23.03 3.35
C ALA A 13 -22.25 -22.18 3.67
N THR A 14 -21.98 -21.25 2.77
CA THR A 14 -21.61 -19.85 2.98
C THR A 14 -20.50 -19.54 3.98
N GLY A 15 -19.26 -19.56 3.48
CA GLY A 15 -18.21 -18.70 3.98
C GLY A 15 -17.91 -17.64 2.91
N ILE A 16 -18.39 -16.41 3.09
CA ILE A 16 -18.05 -15.28 2.21
C ILE A 16 -16.56 -15.01 2.37
N SER A 17 -15.77 -15.54 1.47
CA SER A 17 -14.36 -15.19 1.30
C SER A 17 -14.30 -13.85 0.58
N VAL A 18 -14.09 -12.76 1.31
CA VAL A 18 -13.81 -11.47 0.69
C VAL A 18 -12.40 -11.56 0.13
N VAL A 19 -12.32 -11.86 -1.15
CA VAL A 19 -11.10 -11.78 -1.94
C VAL A 19 -10.78 -10.30 -2.10
N VAL A 20 -9.78 -9.82 -1.37
CA VAL A 20 -9.13 -8.57 -1.72
C VAL A 20 -8.05 -8.96 -2.73
N GLN A 21 -8.44 -9.04 -4.01
CA GLN A 21 -7.47 -9.11 -5.09
C GLN A 21 -6.66 -7.82 -5.08
N ALA A 22 -5.37 -7.93 -4.95
CA ALA A 22 -4.47 -7.03 -5.61
C ALA A 22 -4.80 -7.18 -7.11
N VAL A 23 -5.10 -6.04 -7.77
CA VAL A 23 -5.42 -5.95 -9.20
C VAL A 23 -6.70 -6.67 -9.63
N ALA A 24 -7.87 -6.13 -9.28
CA ALA A 24 -9.07 -6.34 -10.08
C ALA A 24 -8.96 -5.47 -11.32
N ARG A 25 -8.77 -6.08 -12.49
CA ARG A 25 -8.94 -5.42 -13.80
C ARG A 25 -10.32 -4.76 -13.82
N ARG A 26 -10.35 -3.44 -13.60
CA ARG A 26 -11.60 -2.66 -13.67
C ARG A 26 -12.02 -2.49 -15.11
N ARG A 27 -13.03 -3.26 -15.55
CA ARG A 27 -13.84 -2.84 -16.70
C ARG A 27 -14.69 -1.67 -16.24
N ARG A 28 -14.53 -0.50 -16.85
CA ARG A 28 -15.41 0.65 -16.68
C ARG A 28 -16.84 0.24 -17.03
N MET A 29 -17.73 0.24 -16.04
CA MET A 29 -19.17 0.26 -16.29
C MET A 29 -19.65 1.71 -16.40
N PRO A 30 -20.53 2.05 -17.33
CA PRO A 30 -21.03 3.41 -17.48
C PRO A 30 -21.89 3.79 -16.26
N LEU A 31 -21.71 5.04 -15.79
CA LEU A 31 -22.48 5.65 -14.73
C LEU A 31 -23.96 5.73 -15.10
N ALA A 32 -24.83 5.15 -14.30
CA ALA A 32 -26.25 5.40 -14.32
C ALA A 32 -26.56 6.78 -13.71
N PRO A 33 -27.59 7.52 -14.20
CA PRO A 33 -27.87 8.87 -13.74
C PRO A 33 -28.36 8.89 -12.29
N MET A 34 -27.81 9.81 -11.50
CA MET A 34 -28.26 10.13 -10.14
C MET A 34 -29.67 10.71 -10.15
N VAL A 35 -30.56 10.10 -9.42
CA VAL A 35 -31.84 10.72 -9.00
C VAL A 35 -31.54 11.54 -7.74
N THR A 36 -31.81 12.84 -7.84
CA THR A 36 -31.77 13.78 -6.72
C THR A 36 -33.04 13.66 -5.92
N ASP A 37 -32.92 13.37 -4.64
CA ASP A 37 -33.99 13.60 -3.68
C ASP A 37 -33.47 14.46 -2.53
N HIS A 38 -34.18 15.59 -2.34
CA HIS A 38 -33.90 16.59 -1.32
C HIS A 38 -34.68 16.20 -0.07
N ASP A 39 -33.97 15.97 1.04
CA ASP A 39 -34.59 16.11 2.35
C ASP A 39 -33.66 16.82 3.34
N HIS A 40 -34.15 17.97 3.78
CA HIS A 40 -33.59 18.81 4.82
C HIS A 40 -33.63 18.15 6.18
N ILE A 41 -32.50 18.04 6.85
CA ILE A 41 -32.47 17.88 8.32
C ILE A 41 -31.57 18.94 8.91
N ALA A 42 -32.24 19.84 9.66
CA ALA A 42 -31.63 20.91 10.44
C ALA A 42 -30.90 20.34 11.68
N TRP A 43 -29.64 20.71 11.89
CA TRP A 43 -28.94 20.50 13.15
C TRP A 43 -29.02 21.73 14.02
N ARG A 44 -29.54 21.56 15.24
CA ARG A 44 -29.59 22.55 16.30
C ARG A 44 -28.22 22.69 16.96
N GLU A 45 -27.76 23.91 17.08
CA GLU A 45 -26.71 24.32 18.02
C GLU A 45 -27.13 24.07 19.46
N ASN A 46 -26.23 23.51 20.28
CA ASN A 46 -26.24 23.70 21.71
C ASN A 46 -24.81 24.03 22.15
N ALA A 47 -24.66 25.32 22.48
CA ALA A 47 -23.56 25.80 23.30
C ALA A 47 -23.83 25.43 24.75
N ASP A 48 -22.85 24.85 25.42
CA ASP A 48 -22.72 25.02 26.87
C ASP A 48 -21.26 25.11 27.27
N MET A 49 -20.93 26.22 27.87
CA MET A 49 -19.64 26.57 28.46
C MET A 49 -19.68 26.21 29.95
N THR A 50 -18.59 25.72 30.41
CA THR A 50 -17.96 25.95 31.71
C THR A 50 -17.48 24.65 32.38
N SER A 51 -16.17 24.45 32.42
CA SER A 51 -15.46 24.24 33.68
C SER A 51 -13.96 24.14 33.47
N MET A 52 -13.21 25.05 34.05
CA MET A 52 -11.76 25.07 34.15
C MET A 52 -11.31 23.96 35.13
N SER A 53 -10.39 23.10 34.71
CA SER A 53 -9.54 22.36 35.61
C SER A 53 -8.10 22.41 35.09
N ALA A 54 -7.22 23.02 35.90
CA ALA A 54 -5.80 23.08 35.67
C ALA A 54 -5.20 21.68 35.86
N GLY A 55 -4.66 21.10 34.79
CA GLY A 55 -3.98 19.80 34.80
C GLY A 55 -2.75 19.87 33.91
N SER A 56 -1.59 19.91 34.56
CA SER A 56 -0.26 19.49 34.10
C SER A 56 -0.03 19.41 32.59
N SER A 57 0.47 20.47 32.00
CA SER A 57 0.97 20.49 30.62
C SER A 57 2.29 19.73 30.56
N THR A 58 2.23 18.44 30.25
CA THR A 58 3.39 17.75 29.68
C THR A 58 3.75 18.45 28.36
N PRO A 59 4.97 18.91 28.13
CA PRO A 59 5.32 19.58 26.89
C PRO A 59 5.08 18.61 25.73
N TYR A 60 4.22 18.98 24.79
CA TYR A 60 4.06 18.33 23.51
C TYR A 60 5.40 18.39 22.78
N ILE A 61 6.16 17.30 22.80
CA ILE A 61 7.28 17.12 21.88
C ILE A 61 6.64 16.87 20.51
N PRO A 62 6.74 17.82 19.56
CA PRO A 62 6.26 17.58 18.22
C PRO A 62 7.01 16.36 17.71
N ALA A 63 6.25 15.32 17.29
CA ALA A 63 6.81 14.19 16.56
C ALA A 63 7.71 14.78 15.48
N SER A 64 8.99 14.41 15.53
CA SER A 64 10.05 14.91 14.65
C SER A 64 9.50 15.15 13.26
N SER A 65 9.75 16.34 12.69
CA SER A 65 9.46 16.71 11.30
C SER A 65 9.71 15.50 10.40
N PRO A 66 8.84 15.22 9.40
CA PRO A 66 9.04 14.09 8.52
C PRO A 66 10.48 14.18 8.03
N ARG A 67 11.31 13.17 8.35
CA ARG A 67 12.70 13.17 7.90
C ARG A 67 12.64 13.29 6.40
N THR A 68 13.12 14.39 5.86
CA THR A 68 13.39 14.55 4.43
C THR A 68 14.48 13.55 4.12
N ALA A 69 14.10 12.37 3.66
CA ALA A 69 15.06 11.40 3.19
C ALA A 69 15.64 11.91 1.87
N ASP A 70 16.93 11.80 1.69
CA ASP A 70 17.57 12.20 0.43
C ASP A 70 17.07 11.35 -0.74
N VAL A 71 16.90 10.04 -0.53
CA VAL A 71 16.31 9.12 -1.50
C VAL A 71 15.13 8.38 -0.87
N VAL A 72 13.99 8.33 -1.57
CA VAL A 72 12.82 7.55 -1.17
C VAL A 72 12.50 6.48 -2.19
N LEU A 73 12.41 5.24 -1.74
CA LEU A 73 11.86 4.10 -2.47
C LEU A 73 10.39 3.91 -2.09
N TYR A 74 9.48 4.04 -3.06
CA TYR A 74 8.08 3.65 -2.94
C TYR A 74 7.94 2.17 -3.29
N LEU A 75 7.33 1.39 -2.40
CA LEU A 75 7.30 -0.06 -2.48
C LEU A 75 5.88 -0.60 -2.38
N ASP A 76 5.45 -1.35 -3.39
CA ASP A 76 4.24 -2.18 -3.37
C ASP A 76 4.49 -3.59 -3.91
N GLY A 77 3.73 -4.57 -3.41
CA GLY A 77 3.43 -5.89 -3.99
C GLY A 77 4.58 -6.83 -4.39
N VAL A 78 5.78 -6.32 -4.56
CA VAL A 78 6.87 -6.94 -5.32
C VAL A 78 7.82 -7.85 -4.52
N VAL A 79 7.63 -7.97 -3.21
CA VAL A 79 8.48 -8.78 -2.30
C VAL A 79 7.95 -10.18 -2.07
N HIS A 80 6.90 -10.55 -2.76
CA HIS A 80 6.24 -11.86 -2.77
C HIS A 80 5.29 -11.94 -3.97
N HIS A 81 4.80 -13.14 -4.29
CA HIS A 81 3.81 -13.37 -5.35
C HIS A 81 2.49 -12.60 -5.06
N GLU A 82 1.85 -12.06 -6.11
CA GLU A 82 0.64 -11.22 -6.03
C GLU A 82 -0.59 -11.89 -5.40
N ALA A 83 -0.67 -13.22 -5.44
CA ALA A 83 -1.83 -13.99 -4.98
C ALA A 83 -1.95 -14.03 -3.44
N VAL A 84 -1.99 -12.84 -2.84
CA VAL A 84 -2.15 -12.66 -1.39
C VAL A 84 -3.61 -12.44 -1.04
N LEU A 85 -4.06 -13.14 -0.02
CA LEU A 85 -5.42 -13.06 0.52
C LEU A 85 -5.41 -12.48 1.93
N TRP A 86 -6.52 -11.87 2.30
CA TRP A 86 -6.75 -11.42 3.67
C TRP A 86 -8.02 -12.04 4.25
N HIS A 87 -7.94 -12.47 5.51
CA HIS A 87 -9.09 -12.99 6.24
C HIS A 87 -9.15 -12.39 7.65
N PRO A 88 -10.34 -12.04 8.18
CA PRO A 88 -10.46 -11.36 9.48
C PRO A 88 -9.80 -12.09 10.66
N ARG A 89 -9.81 -13.43 10.65
CA ARG A 89 -9.24 -14.27 11.72
C ARG A 89 -7.83 -14.76 11.42
N ARG A 90 -7.43 -14.89 10.14
CA ARG A 90 -6.13 -15.44 9.71
C ARG A 90 -5.11 -14.35 9.41
N GLY A 91 -5.56 -13.11 9.19
CA GLY A 91 -4.70 -12.05 8.69
C GLY A 91 -4.41 -12.21 7.19
N ILE A 92 -3.22 -11.83 6.80
CA ILE A 92 -2.69 -11.93 5.43
C ILE A 92 -2.05 -13.30 5.24
N TYR A 93 -2.29 -13.94 4.10
CA TYR A 93 -1.71 -15.25 3.76
C TYR A 93 -1.66 -15.44 2.23
N MET A 94 -0.76 -16.31 1.77
CA MET A 94 -0.70 -16.70 0.36
C MET A 94 -1.89 -17.56 -0.01
N SER A 95 -2.40 -17.39 -1.23
CA SER A 95 -3.47 -18.24 -1.77
C SER A 95 -3.00 -19.68 -1.93
N PRO A 96 -3.61 -20.66 -1.23
CA PRO A 96 -3.20 -22.06 -1.35
C PRO A 96 -3.54 -22.68 -2.70
N TYR A 97 -4.34 -21.98 -3.52
CA TYR A 97 -4.76 -22.46 -4.85
C TYR A 97 -3.99 -21.83 -5.99
N GLN A 98 -3.57 -20.55 -5.84
CA GLN A 98 -2.92 -19.80 -6.91
C GLN A 98 -1.41 -19.66 -6.71
N ALA A 99 -0.94 -19.82 -5.48
CA ALA A 99 0.45 -19.61 -5.11
C ALA A 99 0.86 -20.54 -3.96
N SER A 100 0.55 -21.86 -4.09
CA SER A 100 0.82 -22.86 -3.05
C SER A 100 2.30 -23.07 -2.76
N GLU A 101 3.16 -22.79 -3.74
CA GLU A 101 4.62 -22.91 -3.63
C GLU A 101 5.30 -21.62 -3.13
N HIS A 102 4.52 -20.54 -2.95
CA HIS A 102 5.01 -19.23 -2.54
C HIS A 102 4.71 -18.92 -1.08
N SER A 103 5.54 -18.08 -0.49
CA SER A 103 5.38 -17.60 0.88
C SER A 103 5.38 -16.06 0.94
N LEU A 104 4.76 -15.51 2.00
CA LEU A 104 4.81 -14.07 2.21
C LEU A 104 6.25 -13.61 2.41
N PHE A 105 6.62 -12.53 1.72
CA PHE A 105 7.93 -11.88 1.83
C PHE A 105 9.12 -12.75 1.39
N GLU A 106 8.89 -13.75 0.56
CA GLU A 106 9.94 -14.68 0.10
C GLU A 106 11.09 -13.98 -0.64
N TRP A 107 10.82 -12.87 -1.32
CA TRP A 107 11.82 -12.08 -2.07
C TRP A 107 12.38 -10.90 -1.28
N LEU A 108 11.97 -10.74 -0.03
CA LEU A 108 12.44 -9.65 0.82
C LEU A 108 13.97 -9.66 1.05
N PRO A 109 14.64 -10.82 1.15
CA PRO A 109 16.10 -10.86 1.22
C PRO A 109 16.78 -10.22 0.01
N LEU A 110 16.22 -10.37 -1.19
CA LEU A 110 16.75 -9.75 -2.42
C LEU A 110 16.67 -8.22 -2.33
N LEU A 111 15.54 -7.68 -1.85
CA LEU A 111 15.43 -6.24 -1.59
C LEU A 111 16.46 -5.75 -0.56
N GLN A 112 16.67 -6.50 0.50
CA GLN A 112 17.64 -6.13 1.54
C GLN A 112 19.07 -6.10 0.99
N GLU A 113 19.42 -7.06 0.14
CA GLU A 113 20.72 -7.14 -0.53
C GLU A 113 20.95 -5.95 -1.47
N GLU A 114 19.97 -5.62 -2.33
CA GLU A 114 20.06 -4.47 -3.24
C GLU A 114 20.12 -3.12 -2.49
N LEU A 115 19.48 -3.02 -1.33
CA LEU A 115 19.50 -1.80 -0.51
C LEU A 115 20.71 -1.71 0.42
N ALA A 116 21.49 -2.77 0.61
CA ALA A 116 22.62 -2.76 1.54
C ALA A 116 23.68 -1.70 1.21
N PRO A 117 24.05 -1.44 -0.07
CA PRO A 117 24.99 -0.38 -0.43
C PRO A 117 24.47 1.04 -0.19
N TYR A 118 23.15 1.21 0.00
CA TYR A 118 22.46 2.50 0.04
C TYR A 118 21.77 2.74 1.38
N PRO A 119 22.51 2.96 2.49
CA PRO A 119 21.92 3.14 3.83
C PRO A 119 21.04 4.39 3.93
N GLN A 120 21.24 5.40 3.07
CA GLN A 120 20.46 6.64 3.01
C GLN A 120 19.08 6.46 2.37
N VAL A 121 18.81 5.36 1.67
CA VAL A 121 17.50 5.12 1.05
C VAL A 121 16.47 4.79 2.10
N ALA A 122 15.46 5.64 2.24
CA ALA A 122 14.29 5.41 3.05
C ALA A 122 13.17 4.76 2.21
N ILE A 123 12.26 4.05 2.85
CA ILE A 123 11.16 3.34 2.19
C ILE A 123 9.83 3.97 2.59
N VAL A 124 8.95 4.15 1.61
CA VAL A 124 7.54 4.49 1.81
C VAL A 124 6.69 3.33 1.32
N LEU A 125 5.83 2.82 2.19
CA LEU A 125 4.88 1.78 1.81
C LEU A 125 3.78 2.39 0.93
N SER A 126 3.71 1.98 -0.32
CA SER A 126 2.74 2.45 -1.31
C SER A 126 1.64 1.43 -1.59
N SER A 127 1.39 0.54 -0.67
CA SER A 127 0.49 -0.61 -0.80
C SER A 127 -0.88 -0.37 -0.18
N THR A 128 -1.90 -1.08 -0.68
CA THR A 128 -3.21 -1.21 -0.03
C THR A 128 -3.12 -1.77 1.40
N TRP A 129 -2.00 -2.37 1.77
CA TRP A 129 -1.72 -2.82 3.13
C TRP A 129 -1.57 -1.66 4.14
N CYS A 130 -1.35 -0.44 3.67
CA CYS A 130 -1.48 0.77 4.48
C CYS A 130 -2.90 0.99 5.01
N ILE A 131 -3.91 0.53 4.25
CA ILE A 131 -5.33 0.60 4.62
C ILE A 131 -5.70 -0.61 5.49
N ARG A 132 -5.37 -1.82 5.01
CA ARG A 132 -5.69 -3.09 5.69
C ARG A 132 -4.55 -4.11 5.48
N PRO A 133 -3.93 -4.58 6.56
CA PRO A 133 -4.26 -4.46 7.97
C PRO A 133 -3.93 -3.11 8.61
N GLY A 134 -3.30 -2.20 7.89
CA GLY A 134 -2.83 -0.88 8.31
C GLY A 134 -1.32 -0.84 8.49
N TYR A 135 -0.73 0.33 8.23
CA TYR A 135 0.71 0.57 8.19
C TYR A 135 1.50 -0.08 9.35
N ALA A 136 1.10 0.20 10.61
CA ALA A 136 1.83 -0.31 11.76
C ALA A 136 1.82 -1.85 11.86
N LYS A 137 0.70 -2.49 11.50
CA LYS A 137 0.60 -3.96 11.49
C LYS A 137 1.41 -4.57 10.35
N THR A 138 1.42 -3.94 9.19
CA THR A 138 2.24 -4.37 8.05
C THR A 138 3.72 -4.33 8.41
N LEU A 139 4.20 -3.25 9.04
CA LEU A 139 5.59 -3.17 9.46
C LEU A 139 5.98 -4.25 10.48
N GLN A 140 5.07 -4.69 11.34
CA GLN A 140 5.35 -5.77 12.30
C GLN A 140 5.67 -7.11 11.64
N LEU A 141 5.24 -7.31 10.38
CA LEU A 141 5.52 -8.52 9.60
C LEU A 141 6.93 -8.51 8.97
N LEU A 142 7.58 -7.34 8.93
CA LEU A 142 8.89 -7.16 8.29
C LEU A 142 10.04 -7.39 9.28
N PRO A 143 11.23 -7.81 8.81
CA PRO A 143 12.45 -7.84 9.63
C PRO A 143 12.76 -6.48 10.25
N LYS A 144 13.31 -6.50 11.47
CA LYS A 144 13.56 -5.28 12.26
C LYS A 144 14.49 -4.30 11.53
N GLU A 145 15.49 -4.82 10.86
CA GLU A 145 16.51 -4.06 10.13
C GLU A 145 15.89 -3.29 8.97
N LEU A 146 15.03 -3.95 8.19
CA LEU A 146 14.33 -3.31 7.08
C LEU A 146 13.27 -2.34 7.59
N ARG A 147 12.55 -2.70 8.66
CA ARG A 147 11.52 -1.86 9.29
C ARG A 147 12.04 -0.47 9.65
N ALA A 148 13.31 -0.36 10.07
CA ALA A 148 13.93 0.91 10.43
C ALA A 148 14.07 1.88 9.24
N ARG A 149 14.04 1.39 8.01
CA ARG A 149 14.08 2.21 6.78
C ARG A 149 12.73 2.81 6.41
N PHE A 150 11.60 2.28 6.94
CA PHE A 150 10.28 2.78 6.60
C PHE A 150 9.96 4.09 7.32
N ILE A 151 9.70 5.14 6.54
CA ILE A 151 9.40 6.50 7.04
C ILE A 151 7.92 6.87 6.96
N GLY A 152 7.08 5.99 6.42
CA GLY A 152 5.63 6.20 6.30
C GLY A 152 5.01 5.40 5.16
N GLY A 153 3.77 5.74 4.85
CA GLY A 153 3.02 5.20 3.72
C GLY A 153 2.33 6.29 2.94
N THR A 154 1.87 6.00 1.72
CA THR A 154 1.08 6.93 0.90
C THR A 154 -0.31 7.18 1.50
N PHE A 155 -0.90 6.16 2.15
CA PHE A 155 -2.19 6.31 2.83
C PHE A 155 -2.04 6.92 4.23
N HIS A 156 -2.76 8.02 4.48
CA HIS A 156 -2.83 8.69 5.77
C HIS A 156 -4.25 8.62 6.35
N LYS A 157 -4.46 7.80 7.38
CA LYS A 157 -5.78 7.57 7.97
C LYS A 157 -6.53 8.85 8.36
N ARG A 158 -5.81 9.87 8.85
CA ARG A 158 -6.41 11.15 9.25
C ARG A 158 -6.88 12.00 8.07
N VAL A 159 -6.36 11.76 6.87
CA VAL A 159 -6.69 12.49 5.65
C VAL A 159 -7.61 11.62 4.79
N HIS A 160 -7.08 10.49 4.30
CA HIS A 160 -7.78 9.63 3.34
C HIS A 160 -8.82 8.70 3.98
N GLY A 161 -8.76 8.49 5.29
CA GLY A 161 -9.70 7.65 6.04
C GLY A 161 -10.60 8.45 6.96
N ALA A 162 -10.70 9.77 6.79
CA ALA A 162 -11.53 10.64 7.61
C ALA A 162 -13.03 10.33 7.42
N ASP A 163 -13.41 10.03 6.18
CA ASP A 163 -14.75 9.58 5.83
C ASP A 163 -14.73 8.52 4.70
N PRO A 164 -15.85 7.82 4.46
CA PRO A 164 -15.93 6.79 3.42
C PRO A 164 -15.69 7.28 2.00
N TRP A 165 -16.05 8.54 1.69
CA TRP A 165 -15.86 9.12 0.36
C TRP A 165 -14.37 9.36 0.07
N LEU A 166 -13.63 9.97 1.01
CA LEU A 166 -12.18 10.18 0.89
C LEU A 166 -11.44 8.84 0.77
N LEU A 167 -11.86 7.83 1.51
CA LEU A 167 -11.29 6.49 1.39
C LEU A 167 -11.56 5.88 0.02
N ALA A 168 -12.77 6.03 -0.52
CA ALA A 168 -13.11 5.56 -1.86
C ALA A 168 -12.28 6.30 -2.92
N THR A 169 -12.20 7.63 -2.84
CA THR A 169 -11.38 8.46 -3.74
C THR A 169 -9.92 8.01 -3.73
N PHE A 170 -9.32 7.81 -2.56
CA PHE A 170 -7.94 7.32 -2.46
C PHE A 170 -7.76 5.96 -3.14
N ARG A 171 -8.72 5.03 -2.97
CA ARG A 171 -8.67 3.71 -3.60
C ARG A 171 -8.82 3.75 -5.12
N ASP A 172 -9.57 4.75 -5.61
CA ASP A 172 -9.84 4.93 -7.04
C ASP A 172 -8.73 5.73 -7.75
N THR A 173 -7.85 6.38 -6.99
CA THR A 173 -6.65 7.05 -7.49
C THR A 173 -5.60 6.02 -7.89
N SER A 174 -4.97 6.20 -9.07
CA SER A 174 -3.89 5.31 -9.54
C SER A 174 -2.70 5.31 -8.58
N ARG A 175 -1.93 4.24 -8.57
CA ARG A 175 -0.75 4.11 -7.72
C ARG A 175 0.26 5.22 -7.97
N GLY A 176 0.55 5.49 -9.24
CA GLY A 176 1.46 6.58 -9.62
C GLY A 176 1.02 7.94 -9.12
N GLN A 177 -0.29 8.23 -9.15
CA GLN A 177 -0.84 9.48 -8.63
C GLN A 177 -0.73 9.56 -7.10
N GLN A 178 -1.03 8.48 -6.36
CA GLN A 178 -0.84 8.41 -4.90
C GLN A 178 0.62 8.68 -4.50
N ILE A 179 1.56 8.13 -5.27
CA ILE A 179 3.00 8.37 -5.06
C ILE A 179 3.35 9.82 -5.36
N LEU A 180 2.88 10.40 -6.46
CA LEU A 180 3.16 11.78 -6.83
C LEU A 180 2.66 12.79 -5.78
N GLU A 181 1.50 12.56 -5.18
CA GLU A 181 0.98 13.35 -4.08
C GLU A 181 1.89 13.27 -2.83
N ASP A 182 2.37 12.06 -2.51
CA ASP A 182 3.28 11.87 -1.38
C ASP A 182 4.67 12.49 -1.64
N VAL A 183 5.20 12.38 -2.88
CA VAL A 183 6.43 13.06 -3.31
C VAL A 183 6.29 14.56 -3.18
N THR A 184 5.17 15.14 -3.63
CA THR A 184 4.89 16.57 -3.54
C THR A 184 4.88 17.06 -2.07
N ARG A 185 4.38 16.23 -1.16
CA ARG A 185 4.32 16.51 0.26
C ARG A 185 5.66 16.33 0.97
N ARG A 186 6.41 15.25 0.65
CA ARG A 186 7.70 14.92 1.31
C ARG A 186 8.87 15.70 0.73
N LYS A 187 8.83 16.00 -0.56
CA LYS A 187 9.89 16.68 -1.31
C LYS A 187 11.28 16.01 -1.15
N PRO A 188 11.40 14.70 -1.42
CA PRO A 188 12.69 14.04 -1.41
C PRO A 188 13.59 14.64 -2.49
N ARG A 189 14.92 14.61 -2.31
CA ARG A 189 15.86 15.06 -3.34
C ARG A 189 15.84 14.14 -4.56
N GLN A 190 15.76 12.83 -4.33
CA GLN A 190 15.56 11.79 -5.34
C GLN A 190 14.51 10.80 -4.88
N TRP A 191 13.87 10.13 -5.82
CA TRP A 191 12.93 9.06 -5.51
C TRP A 191 12.82 8.08 -6.68
N LEU A 192 12.40 6.87 -6.37
CA LEU A 192 12.03 5.82 -7.30
C LEU A 192 10.86 5.04 -6.73
N ALA A 193 10.17 4.31 -7.60
CA ALA A 193 9.12 3.39 -7.22
C ALA A 193 9.41 2.00 -7.78
N LEU A 194 9.02 0.97 -7.03
CA LEU A 194 9.07 -0.42 -7.42
C LEU A 194 7.66 -0.98 -7.21
N ASP A 195 6.96 -1.29 -8.29
CA ASP A 195 5.51 -1.54 -8.28
C ASP A 195 5.12 -2.49 -9.42
N ASP A 196 4.12 -3.34 -9.19
CA ASP A 196 3.51 -4.22 -10.18
C ASP A 196 2.22 -3.62 -10.79
N ASP A 197 1.66 -2.60 -10.17
CA ASP A 197 0.48 -1.87 -10.65
C ASP A 197 0.90 -0.64 -11.47
N ILE A 198 1.01 -0.81 -12.78
CA ILE A 198 1.41 0.23 -13.73
C ILE A 198 0.24 0.95 -14.40
N GLU A 199 -1.00 0.59 -14.04
CA GLU A 199 -2.19 1.14 -14.67
C GLU A 199 -2.36 2.64 -14.32
N ASP A 200 -2.66 3.44 -15.34
CA ASP A 200 -2.91 4.89 -15.21
C ASP A 200 -1.76 5.69 -14.52
N TRP A 201 -0.53 5.22 -14.62
CA TRP A 201 0.63 5.99 -14.16
C TRP A 201 0.79 7.29 -14.95
N PRO A 202 1.03 8.45 -14.30
CA PRO A 202 1.29 9.69 -14.99
C PRO A 202 2.53 9.57 -15.89
N PRO A 203 2.44 9.89 -17.20
CA PRO A 203 3.57 9.75 -18.12
C PRO A 203 4.84 10.51 -17.70
N ALA A 204 4.66 11.62 -16.99
CA ALA A 204 5.76 12.48 -16.52
C ALA A 204 6.67 11.83 -15.47
N ILE A 205 6.25 10.71 -14.86
CA ILE A 205 7.02 10.03 -13.81
C ILE A 205 7.29 8.55 -14.10
N MET A 206 7.04 8.11 -15.34
CA MET A 206 7.33 6.73 -15.76
C MET A 206 8.82 6.39 -15.69
N ASP A 207 9.69 7.37 -15.84
CA ASP A 207 11.15 7.25 -15.72
C ASP A 207 11.61 6.96 -14.27
N ARG A 208 10.72 7.07 -13.30
CA ARG A 208 10.95 6.78 -11.88
C ARG A 208 10.46 5.42 -11.46
N LEU A 209 9.77 4.69 -12.34
CA LEU A 209 9.18 3.40 -12.06
C LEU A 209 10.09 2.25 -12.49
N VAL A 210 10.38 1.36 -11.58
CA VAL A 210 10.81 -0.01 -11.85
C VAL A 210 9.54 -0.86 -11.86
N ALA A 211 9.02 -1.10 -13.08
CA ALA A 211 7.85 -1.95 -13.26
C ALA A 211 8.23 -3.43 -13.14
N CYS A 212 7.38 -4.23 -12.51
CA CYS A 212 7.58 -5.65 -12.41
C CYS A 212 6.27 -6.44 -12.62
N ASP A 213 6.40 -7.74 -12.84
CA ASP A 213 5.26 -8.65 -12.88
C ASP A 213 4.93 -9.12 -11.45
N GLY A 214 3.67 -9.03 -11.02
CA GLY A 214 3.25 -9.38 -9.67
C GLY A 214 3.44 -10.86 -9.29
N LYS A 215 3.67 -11.75 -10.28
CA LYS A 215 3.91 -13.17 -10.03
C LYS A 215 5.38 -13.48 -9.78
N THR A 216 6.28 -12.70 -10.37
CA THR A 216 7.73 -12.90 -10.25
C THR A 216 8.40 -11.84 -9.38
N GLY A 217 7.86 -10.63 -9.33
CA GLY A 217 8.37 -9.53 -8.52
C GLY A 217 9.88 -9.41 -8.58
N LEU A 218 10.51 -9.35 -7.43
CA LEU A 218 11.98 -9.27 -7.31
C LEU A 218 12.73 -10.57 -7.64
N SER A 219 12.05 -11.70 -7.84
CA SER A 219 12.74 -12.92 -8.30
C SER A 219 13.13 -12.86 -9.77
N ASP A 220 12.55 -11.92 -10.54
CA ASP A 220 12.97 -11.69 -11.92
C ASP A 220 14.31 -10.94 -11.98
N PRO A 221 15.35 -11.53 -12.62
CA PRO A 221 16.65 -10.88 -12.74
C PRO A 221 16.63 -9.53 -13.46
N GLN A 222 15.68 -9.31 -14.39
CA GLN A 222 15.55 -8.04 -15.10
C GLN A 222 15.02 -6.94 -14.17
N THR A 223 14.06 -7.29 -13.32
CA THR A 223 13.54 -6.38 -12.28
C THR A 223 14.64 -5.99 -11.29
N LEU A 224 15.45 -6.96 -10.82
CA LEU A 224 16.59 -6.67 -9.93
C LEU A 224 17.63 -5.77 -10.60
N MET A 225 17.95 -6.02 -11.86
CA MET A 225 18.89 -5.19 -12.61
C MET A 225 18.36 -3.76 -12.77
N ALA A 226 17.08 -3.60 -13.13
CA ALA A 226 16.45 -2.28 -13.25
C ALA A 226 16.41 -1.53 -11.92
N LEU A 227 16.13 -2.22 -10.80
CA LEU A 227 16.19 -1.62 -9.47
C LEU A 227 17.59 -1.14 -9.12
N ARG A 228 18.61 -1.96 -9.37
CA ARG A 228 20.03 -1.60 -9.14
C ARG A 228 20.44 -0.37 -9.93
N ASP A 229 20.11 -0.34 -11.23
CA ASP A 229 20.41 0.80 -12.11
C ASP A 229 19.73 2.08 -11.61
N MET A 230 18.50 1.98 -11.16
CA MET A 230 17.75 3.14 -10.65
C MET A 230 18.32 3.65 -9.32
N LEU A 231 18.69 2.74 -8.41
CA LEU A 231 19.37 3.09 -7.15
C LEU A 231 20.69 3.81 -7.40
N GLN A 232 21.51 3.31 -8.34
CA GLN A 232 22.77 3.95 -8.73
C GLN A 232 22.54 5.34 -9.31
N LYS A 233 21.54 5.52 -10.19
CA LYS A 233 21.18 6.84 -10.74
C LYS A 233 20.76 7.82 -9.64
N CYS A 234 19.94 7.37 -8.69
CA CYS A 234 19.53 8.23 -7.58
C CYS A 234 20.72 8.63 -6.70
N ASP A 235 21.64 7.71 -6.42
CA ASP A 235 22.82 7.96 -5.60
C ASP A 235 23.79 8.93 -6.31
N ALA A 236 24.09 8.69 -7.58
CA ALA A 236 24.93 9.58 -8.38
C ALA A 236 24.38 11.02 -8.47
N ALA A 237 23.05 11.17 -8.57
CA ALA A 237 22.40 12.48 -8.61
C ALA A 237 22.50 13.24 -7.28
N LEU A 238 22.70 12.57 -6.14
CA LEU A 238 22.97 13.22 -4.85
C LEU A 238 24.37 13.81 -4.79
N VAL A 239 25.35 13.10 -5.34
CA VAL A 239 26.77 13.51 -5.31
C VAL A 239 27.03 14.68 -6.25
N GLY A 240 26.35 14.72 -7.40
CA GLY A 240 26.55 15.78 -8.43
C GLY A 240 25.96 17.16 -8.07
N ASN A 241 25.20 17.27 -7.00
CA ASN A 241 24.53 18.51 -6.56
C ASN A 241 25.20 19.16 -5.32
N HIS A 242 26.45 18.83 -5.05
CA HIS A 242 27.31 19.49 -4.05
C HIS A 242 28.35 20.40 -4.80
#